data_e479d57658deb8a19949a3ffba4219aa
#
_entry.id   e479d57658deb8a19949a3ffba4219aa
#
_cell.length_a   1.000
_cell.length_b   1.000
_cell.length_c   1.000
_cell.angle_alpha   90.00
_cell.angle_beta   90.00
_cell.angle_gamma   90.00
#
_symmetry.space_group_name_H-M   'P 1'
#
loop_
_entity.id
_entity.type
_entity.pdbx_description
1 polymer ?
#
loop_
_entity_poly.entity_id
_entity_poly.type
_entity_poly.pdbx_seq_one_letter_code
_entity_poly.pdbx_strand_id
1 'polypeptide(L)'
;LTEPKERTDVLVCFGTRPEVIKLSSVIESLAAEGVLFKTLFSGQHDELFEDVAHLLPEPNIRLDIMRKGQSPGDVMQRVMAETELLLQSVTPRLVVVQGDTTTAAAVALTAFYQRISVGHVEAGLRTHDLNAPFPEELNRQLISRVAQLNWAPTTAAKENLEAEECDGTVVTGNTVVDACLKYNFPVKYGNKILITLHRRENFGETIAGMFRQIEHLASSNSDLEFIFPMHPNPEVVKHRDLLKSVKVIEPLSYEELLRLLSEVRFVISDSGGIQEECAAFRKKVLVCRD
;
A
#
# COMPACT_ATOMS: atom_id res chain seq x y z
N LEU A 1 28.76 21.34 23.05
CA LEU A 1 29.05 19.91 22.90
C LEU A 1 27.85 19.31 22.23
N THR A 2 27.92 19.08 20.90
CA THR A 2 26.90 18.35 20.16
C THR A 2 26.92 16.91 20.63
N GLU A 3 25.76 16.39 21.04
CA GLU A 3 25.64 14.97 21.37
C GLU A 3 26.15 14.13 20.17
N PRO A 4 26.80 12.99 20.40
CA PRO A 4 27.27 12.15 19.30
C PRO A 4 26.07 11.73 18.47
N LYS A 5 26.10 12.03 17.17
CA LYS A 5 25.06 11.63 16.22
C LYS A 5 24.94 10.12 16.27
N GLU A 6 23.75 9.61 16.55
CA GLU A 6 23.52 8.17 16.58
C GLU A 6 23.64 7.60 15.16
N ARG A 7 24.59 6.69 14.97
CA ARG A 7 24.85 6.10 13.66
C ARG A 7 23.64 5.30 13.20
N THR A 8 23.13 5.63 12.03
CA THR A 8 22.03 4.93 11.36
C THR A 8 22.43 4.76 9.89
N ASP A 9 22.47 3.51 9.41
CA ASP A 9 22.80 3.28 8.00
C ASP A 9 21.56 3.45 7.10
N VAL A 10 20.40 2.98 7.55
CA VAL A 10 19.15 3.02 6.80
C VAL A 10 18.01 3.63 7.62
N LEU A 11 17.26 4.57 7.04
CA LEU A 11 15.99 5.05 7.59
C LEU A 11 14.85 4.55 6.69
N VAL A 12 13.97 3.69 7.23
CA VAL A 12 12.80 3.15 6.52
C VAL A 12 11.57 3.98 6.89
N CYS A 13 10.92 4.59 5.90
CA CYS A 13 9.84 5.55 6.12
C CYS A 13 8.50 5.01 5.58
N PHE A 14 7.43 5.18 6.36
CA PHE A 14 6.08 4.81 6.00
C PHE A 14 5.05 5.69 6.72
N GLY A 15 3.82 5.74 6.20
CA GLY A 15 2.74 6.55 6.75
C GLY A 15 1.37 5.91 6.65
N THR A 16 1.24 4.82 5.89
CA THR A 16 -0.04 4.17 5.61
C THR A 16 0.02 2.66 5.81
N ARG A 17 -1.15 2.04 5.99
CA ARG A 17 -1.28 0.58 6.15
C ARG A 17 -0.63 -0.24 5.02
N PRO A 18 -0.83 0.07 3.72
CA PRO A 18 -0.16 -0.68 2.65
C PRO A 18 1.37 -0.62 2.71
N GLU A 19 1.93 0.54 3.08
CA GLU A 19 3.37 0.69 3.26
C GLU A 19 3.90 -0.19 4.40
N VAL A 20 3.19 -0.26 5.52
CA VAL A 20 3.54 -1.14 6.65
C VAL A 20 3.60 -2.60 6.20
N ILE A 21 2.56 -3.07 5.52
CA ILE A 21 2.48 -4.45 5.03
C ILE A 21 3.67 -4.75 4.11
N LYS A 22 3.90 -3.91 3.11
CA LYS A 22 4.93 -4.11 2.09
C LYS A 22 6.36 -3.93 2.61
N LEU A 23 6.58 -3.06 3.60
CA LEU A 23 7.89 -2.86 4.20
C LEU A 23 8.20 -3.84 5.34
N SER A 24 7.23 -4.60 5.84
CA SER A 24 7.47 -5.54 6.94
C SER A 24 8.56 -6.58 6.63
N SER A 25 8.57 -7.13 5.42
CA SER A 25 9.60 -8.09 4.99
C SER A 25 10.96 -7.42 4.79
N VAL A 26 10.98 -6.19 4.32
CA VAL A 26 12.22 -5.41 4.16
C VAL A 26 12.85 -5.12 5.53
N ILE A 27 12.06 -4.67 6.50
CA ILE A 27 12.52 -4.37 7.86
C ILE A 27 13.04 -5.63 8.56
N GLU A 28 12.35 -6.76 8.44
CA GLU A 28 12.81 -8.04 8.97
C GLU A 28 14.14 -8.48 8.35
N SER A 29 14.28 -8.32 7.03
CA SER A 29 15.53 -8.65 6.33
C SER A 29 16.68 -7.76 6.79
N LEU A 30 16.46 -6.45 6.96
CA LEU A 30 17.47 -5.54 7.50
C LEU A 30 17.91 -5.96 8.90
N ALA A 31 16.97 -6.36 9.77
CA ALA A 31 17.26 -6.85 11.10
C ALA A 31 18.06 -8.16 11.08
N ALA A 32 17.66 -9.11 10.23
CA ALA A 32 18.33 -10.41 10.08
C ALA A 32 19.78 -10.28 9.58
N GLU A 33 20.05 -9.32 8.69
CA GLU A 33 21.38 -9.02 8.15
C GLU A 33 22.22 -8.13 9.07
N GLY A 34 21.68 -7.73 10.25
CA GLY A 34 22.40 -6.89 11.21
C GLY A 34 22.66 -5.45 10.73
N VAL A 35 21.88 -4.95 9.81
CA VAL A 35 21.97 -3.56 9.32
C VAL A 35 21.48 -2.61 10.41
N LEU A 36 22.22 -1.52 10.65
CA LEU A 36 21.77 -0.49 11.57
C LEU A 36 20.70 0.38 10.91
N PHE A 37 19.45 0.18 11.29
CA PHE A 37 18.33 0.95 10.74
C PHE A 37 17.46 1.57 11.81
N LYS A 38 16.72 2.59 11.42
CA LYS A 38 15.59 3.16 12.16
C LYS A 38 14.36 3.19 11.27
N THR A 39 13.21 3.25 11.92
CA THR A 39 11.91 3.37 11.25
C THR A 39 11.28 4.71 11.58
N LEU A 40 10.68 5.35 10.58
CA LEU A 40 9.93 6.59 10.67
C LEU A 40 8.49 6.35 10.26
N PHE A 41 7.56 6.57 11.17
CA PHE A 41 6.13 6.58 10.91
C PHE A 41 5.62 8.03 10.83
N SER A 42 5.05 8.42 9.70
CA SER A 42 4.54 9.79 9.52
C SER A 42 3.17 10.03 10.14
N GLY A 43 2.43 8.97 10.51
CA GLY A 43 1.09 9.08 11.06
C GLY A 43 0.02 9.44 10.03
N GLN A 44 0.27 9.28 8.73
CA GLN A 44 -0.70 9.65 7.68
C GLN A 44 -2.04 8.89 7.81
N HIS A 45 -2.06 7.65 8.32
CA HIS A 45 -3.26 6.86 8.62
C HIS A 45 -3.12 6.15 9.96
N ASP A 46 -3.25 6.89 11.06
CA ASP A 46 -3.00 6.39 12.43
C ASP A 46 -4.02 5.30 12.84
N GLU A 47 -5.31 5.52 12.61
CA GLU A 47 -6.38 4.55 12.97
C GLU A 47 -6.23 3.20 12.23
N LEU A 48 -5.75 3.21 10.99
CA LEU A 48 -5.55 2.00 10.18
C LEU A 48 -4.22 1.29 10.44
N PHE A 49 -3.32 1.95 11.17
CA PHE A 49 -2.04 1.37 11.55
C PHE A 49 -2.19 0.27 12.61
N GLU A 50 -3.12 0.41 13.55
CA GLU A 50 -3.30 -0.53 14.67
C GLU A 50 -3.54 -1.97 14.20
N ASP A 51 -4.32 -2.16 13.13
CA ASP A 51 -4.62 -3.48 12.56
C ASP A 51 -3.37 -4.22 12.05
N VAL A 52 -2.35 -3.50 11.60
CA VAL A 52 -1.10 -4.04 11.02
C VAL A 52 0.13 -3.72 11.86
N ALA A 53 -0.01 -3.04 12.99
CA ALA A 53 1.10 -2.66 13.87
C ALA A 53 1.91 -3.88 14.33
N HIS A 54 1.25 -5.03 14.51
CA HIS A 54 1.89 -6.29 14.90
C HIS A 54 2.89 -6.83 13.85
N LEU A 55 2.86 -6.35 12.61
CA LEU A 55 3.79 -6.74 11.54
C LEU A 55 5.17 -6.09 11.67
N LEU A 56 5.29 -5.04 12.46
CA LEU A 56 6.52 -4.26 12.65
C LEU A 56 6.82 -4.09 14.13
N PRO A 57 8.11 -3.95 14.50
CA PRO A 57 8.46 -3.38 15.80
C PRO A 57 7.92 -1.94 15.91
N GLU A 58 7.76 -1.47 17.14
CA GLU A 58 7.36 -0.07 17.42
C GLU A 58 8.27 0.89 16.64
N PRO A 59 7.71 1.85 15.87
CA PRO A 59 8.52 2.80 15.13
C PRO A 59 9.46 3.59 16.05
N ASN A 60 10.73 3.69 15.65
CA ASN A 60 11.72 4.46 16.40
C ASN A 60 11.37 5.95 16.47
N ILE A 61 10.72 6.44 15.41
CA ILE A 61 10.38 7.85 15.25
C ILE A 61 8.93 7.94 14.76
N ARG A 62 8.15 8.83 15.40
CA ARG A 62 6.78 9.16 14.98
C ARG A 62 6.69 10.65 14.70
N LEU A 63 6.08 11.03 13.59
CA LEU A 63 5.72 12.41 13.29
C LEU A 63 4.23 12.62 13.62
N ASP A 64 3.89 13.79 14.12
CA ASP A 64 2.50 14.22 14.34
C ASP A 64 2.09 15.21 13.25
N ILE A 65 1.85 14.69 12.04
CA ILE A 65 1.55 15.52 10.88
C ILE A 65 0.06 15.62 10.56
N MET A 66 -0.77 14.67 11.06
CA MET A 66 -2.15 14.59 10.62
C MET A 66 -3.05 15.60 11.29
N ARG A 67 -3.90 16.21 10.48
CA ARG A 67 -4.98 17.10 10.94
C ARG A 67 -6.22 16.89 10.08
N LYS A 68 -7.37 17.06 10.68
CA LYS A 68 -8.66 16.88 9.98
C LYS A 68 -8.77 17.83 8.78
N GLY A 69 -9.10 17.29 7.62
CA GLY A 69 -9.38 18.08 6.41
C GLY A 69 -8.15 18.58 5.64
N GLN A 70 -6.96 17.99 5.88
CA GLN A 70 -5.74 18.33 5.13
C GLN A 70 -5.87 17.99 3.65
N SER A 71 -5.31 18.87 2.81
CA SER A 71 -5.03 18.58 1.41
C SER A 71 -3.72 17.76 1.25
N PRO A 72 -3.50 17.10 0.10
CA PRO A 72 -2.20 16.50 -0.20
C PRO A 72 -1.03 17.48 -0.09
N GLY A 73 -1.24 18.75 -0.44
CA GLY A 73 -0.24 19.80 -0.31
C GLY A 73 0.12 20.10 1.16
N ASP A 74 -0.86 20.10 2.06
CA ASP A 74 -0.60 20.28 3.50
C ASP A 74 0.22 19.12 4.08
N VAL A 75 -0.08 17.88 3.64
CA VAL A 75 0.68 16.68 4.04
C VAL A 75 2.12 16.79 3.52
N MET A 76 2.31 17.10 2.24
CA MET A 76 3.62 17.28 1.61
C MET A 76 4.48 18.27 2.40
N GLN A 77 3.94 19.47 2.66
CA GLN A 77 4.66 20.53 3.37
C GLN A 77 5.10 20.10 4.76
N ARG A 78 4.21 19.48 5.53
CA ARG A 78 4.51 19.08 6.92
C ARG A 78 5.50 17.95 6.99
N VAL A 79 5.33 16.92 6.17
CA VAL A 79 6.28 15.80 6.11
C VAL A 79 7.67 16.29 5.74
N MET A 80 7.78 17.18 4.73
CA MET A 80 9.07 17.76 4.35
C MET A 80 9.73 18.52 5.50
N ALA A 81 8.99 19.40 6.17
CA ALA A 81 9.54 20.21 7.26
C ALA A 81 10.03 19.38 8.44
N GLU A 82 9.22 18.42 8.90
CA GLU A 82 9.59 17.53 10.01
C GLU A 82 10.73 16.56 9.62
N THR A 83 10.71 16.04 8.40
CA THR A 83 11.77 15.16 7.90
C THR A 83 13.09 15.92 7.75
N GLU A 84 13.08 17.18 7.32
CA GLU A 84 14.29 18.00 7.22
C GLU A 84 14.98 18.15 8.56
N LEU A 85 14.24 18.47 9.61
CA LEU A 85 14.78 18.59 10.97
C LEU A 85 15.31 17.24 11.47
N LEU A 86 14.60 16.16 11.21
CA LEU A 86 15.00 14.82 11.60
C LEU A 86 16.31 14.40 10.93
N LEU A 87 16.44 14.57 9.64
CA LEU A 87 17.62 14.14 8.88
C LEU A 87 18.90 14.89 9.28
N GLN A 88 18.78 16.08 9.87
CA GLN A 88 19.93 16.79 10.47
C GLN A 88 20.46 16.09 11.73
N SER A 89 19.62 15.36 12.44
CA SER A 89 20.00 14.65 13.67
C SER A 89 20.36 13.17 13.42
N VAL A 90 19.58 12.46 12.61
CA VAL A 90 19.74 11.00 12.36
C VAL A 90 20.83 10.70 11.31
N THR A 91 20.99 11.53 10.28
CA THR A 91 21.99 11.42 9.21
C THR A 91 22.18 9.99 8.63
N PRO A 92 21.12 9.35 8.09
CA PRO A 92 21.24 8.02 7.49
C PRO A 92 22.05 8.08 6.17
N ARG A 93 22.62 6.95 5.76
CA ARG A 93 23.25 6.82 4.44
C ARG A 93 22.24 6.58 3.34
N LEU A 94 21.11 5.93 3.68
CA LEU A 94 20.02 5.57 2.77
C LEU A 94 18.69 5.82 3.45
N VAL A 95 17.80 6.51 2.74
CA VAL A 95 16.39 6.61 3.09
C VAL A 95 15.60 5.67 2.17
N VAL A 96 14.77 4.81 2.74
CA VAL A 96 13.92 3.87 2.00
C VAL A 96 12.46 4.31 2.10
N VAL A 97 11.83 4.47 0.96
CA VAL A 97 10.39 4.76 0.81
C VAL A 97 9.70 3.68 -0.04
N GLN A 98 8.39 3.54 0.10
CA GLN A 98 7.62 2.55 -0.62
C GLN A 98 6.45 3.21 -1.36
N GLY A 99 6.21 2.78 -2.60
CA GLY A 99 5.02 3.16 -3.36
C GLY A 99 4.99 4.63 -3.77
N ASP A 100 3.84 5.27 -3.56
CA ASP A 100 3.51 6.53 -4.19
C ASP A 100 2.71 7.50 -3.30
N THR A 101 2.72 7.26 -2.00
CA THR A 101 2.05 8.15 -1.04
C THR A 101 2.68 9.54 -1.03
N THR A 102 1.91 10.54 -0.60
CA THR A 102 2.45 11.89 -0.39
C THR A 102 3.58 11.89 0.63
N THR A 103 3.50 11.03 1.67
CA THR A 103 4.59 10.81 2.61
C THR A 103 5.85 10.32 1.92
N ALA A 104 5.76 9.27 1.09
CA ALA A 104 6.91 8.71 0.38
C ALA A 104 7.59 9.76 -0.50
N ALA A 105 6.81 10.54 -1.27
CA ALA A 105 7.33 11.60 -2.11
C ALA A 105 8.00 12.73 -1.31
N ALA A 106 7.37 13.19 -0.23
CA ALA A 106 7.91 14.25 0.63
C ALA A 106 9.24 13.84 1.26
N VAL A 107 9.31 12.63 1.81
CA VAL A 107 10.53 12.08 2.42
C VAL A 107 11.65 11.92 1.39
N ALA A 108 11.34 11.36 0.21
CA ALA A 108 12.33 11.16 -0.86
C ALA A 108 12.93 12.49 -1.36
N LEU A 109 12.08 13.50 -1.60
CA LEU A 109 12.53 14.82 -2.00
C LEU A 109 13.39 15.49 -0.92
N THR A 110 12.98 15.40 0.35
CA THR A 110 13.75 15.98 1.46
C THR A 110 15.11 15.31 1.60
N ALA A 111 15.18 13.97 1.50
CA ALA A 111 16.43 13.23 1.54
C ALA A 111 17.38 13.65 0.40
N PHE A 112 16.83 13.78 -0.82
CA PHE A 112 17.58 14.25 -1.99
C PHE A 112 18.20 15.65 -1.77
N TYR A 113 17.42 16.61 -1.26
CA TYR A 113 17.91 17.95 -0.96
C TYR A 113 19.02 17.97 0.09
N GLN A 114 19.02 17.00 0.99
CA GLN A 114 20.08 16.80 1.99
C GLN A 114 21.24 15.90 1.50
N ARG A 115 21.24 15.52 0.21
CA ARG A 115 22.26 14.66 -0.42
C ARG A 115 22.36 13.28 0.22
N ILE A 116 21.24 12.76 0.74
CA ILE A 116 21.11 11.40 1.26
C ILE A 116 20.54 10.53 0.17
N SER A 117 21.11 9.36 -0.04
CA SER A 117 20.62 8.40 -1.04
C SER A 117 19.20 7.95 -0.75
N VAL A 118 18.40 7.75 -1.81
CA VAL A 118 17.01 7.29 -1.74
C VAL A 118 16.89 5.92 -2.42
N GLY A 119 16.25 4.98 -1.72
CA GLY A 119 15.81 3.70 -2.24
C GLY A 119 14.28 3.66 -2.33
N HIS A 120 13.76 3.24 -3.48
CA HIS A 120 12.33 3.21 -3.77
C HIS A 120 11.85 1.78 -3.96
N VAL A 121 11.08 1.28 -3.01
CA VAL A 121 10.41 -0.04 -3.08
C VAL A 121 9.11 0.11 -3.88
N GLU A 122 8.83 -0.82 -4.79
CA GLU A 122 7.69 -0.79 -5.71
C GLU A 122 7.82 0.35 -6.75
N ALA A 123 9.03 0.57 -7.23
CA ALA A 123 9.33 1.60 -8.21
C ALA A 123 8.84 1.22 -9.62
N GLY A 124 8.46 2.23 -10.40
CA GLY A 124 8.23 2.09 -11.84
C GLY A 124 6.82 1.72 -12.28
N LEU A 125 5.84 1.65 -11.39
CA LEU A 125 4.44 1.59 -11.79
C LEU A 125 4.05 2.91 -12.50
N ARG A 126 3.32 2.83 -13.62
CA ARG A 126 2.87 4.00 -14.40
C ARG A 126 1.46 3.81 -14.93
N THR A 127 0.69 4.88 -14.88
CA THR A 127 -0.55 5.04 -15.63
C THR A 127 -0.37 6.01 -16.79
N HIS A 128 0.66 6.84 -16.74
CA HIS A 128 0.93 7.95 -17.67
C HIS A 128 -0.15 9.05 -17.68
N ASP A 129 -1.06 9.04 -16.72
CA ASP A 129 -2.04 10.11 -16.48
C ASP A 129 -1.85 10.66 -15.06
N LEU A 130 -1.33 11.87 -14.96
CA LEU A 130 -1.08 12.53 -13.68
C LEU A 130 -2.34 12.77 -12.83
N ASN A 131 -3.52 12.61 -13.43
CA ASN A 131 -4.80 12.76 -12.74
C ASN A 131 -5.40 11.42 -12.28
N ALA A 132 -4.81 10.28 -12.69
CA ALA A 132 -5.38 8.96 -12.40
C ALA A 132 -4.29 7.87 -12.18
N PRO A 133 -4.05 7.45 -10.92
CA PRO A 133 -4.60 7.97 -9.65
C PRO A 133 -3.97 9.31 -9.26
N PHE A 134 -4.74 10.14 -8.58
CA PHE A 134 -4.28 11.44 -8.08
C PHE A 134 -4.19 11.43 -6.55
N PRO A 135 -3.06 11.86 -5.95
CA PRO A 135 -1.82 12.41 -6.56
C PRO A 135 -0.73 11.36 -6.81
N GLU A 136 -1.04 10.06 -6.73
CA GLU A 136 -0.09 8.95 -6.67
C GLU A 136 0.78 8.85 -7.92
N GLU A 137 0.21 9.08 -9.12
CA GLU A 137 1.02 9.01 -10.35
C GLU A 137 2.12 10.07 -10.39
N LEU A 138 1.82 11.31 -9.98
CA LEU A 138 2.85 12.34 -9.86
C LEU A 138 3.90 11.96 -8.82
N ASN A 139 3.46 11.51 -7.64
CA ASN A 139 4.35 11.15 -6.54
C ASN A 139 5.37 10.10 -6.97
N ARG A 140 4.94 9.01 -7.64
CA ARG A 140 5.85 7.93 -8.06
C ARG A 140 6.85 8.39 -9.11
N GLN A 141 6.46 9.29 -10.01
CA GLN A 141 7.37 9.90 -10.98
C GLN A 141 8.41 10.78 -10.30
N LEU A 142 8.01 11.62 -9.33
CA LEU A 142 8.93 12.45 -8.55
C LEU A 142 9.95 11.60 -7.77
N ILE A 143 9.50 10.54 -7.09
CA ILE A 143 10.38 9.64 -6.36
C ILE A 143 11.40 9.01 -7.30
N SER A 144 10.97 8.51 -8.47
CA SER A 144 11.86 7.87 -9.44
C SER A 144 12.97 8.79 -9.93
N ARG A 145 12.73 10.12 -10.02
CA ARG A 145 13.74 11.11 -10.43
C ARG A 145 14.84 11.36 -9.41
N VAL A 146 14.57 11.10 -8.13
CA VAL A 146 15.51 11.35 -7.04
C VAL A 146 16.09 10.07 -6.41
N ALA A 147 15.50 8.91 -6.69
CA ALA A 147 15.97 7.64 -6.19
C ALA A 147 17.19 7.13 -6.94
N GLN A 148 18.23 6.73 -6.20
CA GLN A 148 19.43 6.08 -6.74
C GLN A 148 19.28 4.55 -6.82
N LEU A 149 18.33 3.98 -6.05
CA LEU A 149 18.02 2.56 -6.04
C LEU A 149 16.52 2.39 -6.28
N ASN A 150 16.16 1.78 -7.40
CA ASN A 150 14.78 1.55 -7.81
C ASN A 150 14.50 0.04 -7.81
N TRP A 151 13.73 -0.45 -6.83
CA TRP A 151 13.34 -1.84 -6.72
C TRP A 151 11.98 -2.06 -7.37
N ALA A 152 12.00 -2.49 -8.62
CA ALA A 152 10.82 -2.67 -9.44
C ALA A 152 10.11 -4.01 -9.12
N PRO A 153 8.76 -4.02 -8.99
CA PRO A 153 8.02 -5.24 -8.71
C PRO A 153 7.94 -6.19 -9.91
N THR A 154 8.07 -5.68 -11.14
CA THR A 154 7.93 -6.44 -12.37
C THR A 154 8.90 -5.94 -13.45
N THR A 155 9.07 -6.74 -14.51
CA THR A 155 9.85 -6.33 -15.69
C THR A 155 9.21 -5.11 -16.37
N ALA A 156 7.88 -5.05 -16.49
CA ALA A 156 7.19 -3.90 -17.06
C ALA A 156 7.45 -2.60 -16.26
N ALA A 157 7.46 -2.69 -14.92
CA ALA A 157 7.81 -1.54 -14.08
C ALA A 157 9.27 -1.10 -14.27
N LYS A 158 10.20 -2.04 -14.46
CA LYS A 158 11.58 -1.74 -14.82
C LYS A 158 11.67 -1.05 -16.18
N GLU A 159 10.97 -1.55 -17.19
CA GLU A 159 10.94 -0.97 -18.54
C GLU A 159 10.43 0.48 -18.53
N ASN A 160 9.43 0.79 -17.71
CA ASN A 160 8.97 2.17 -17.51
C ASN A 160 10.09 3.09 -16.98
N LEU A 161 10.85 2.62 -15.99
CA LEU A 161 11.95 3.39 -15.42
C LEU A 161 13.11 3.58 -16.41
N GLU A 162 13.44 2.53 -17.17
CA GLU A 162 14.46 2.60 -18.22
C GLU A 162 14.07 3.58 -19.34
N ALA A 163 12.79 3.57 -19.74
CA ALA A 163 12.26 4.53 -20.74
C ALA A 163 12.30 5.99 -20.25
N GLU A 164 12.28 6.18 -18.94
CA GLU A 164 12.42 7.48 -18.29
C GLU A 164 13.88 7.82 -17.90
N GLU A 165 14.85 7.01 -18.31
CA GLU A 165 16.29 7.17 -17.99
C GLU A 165 16.56 7.23 -16.47
N CYS A 166 15.81 6.41 -15.68
CA CYS A 166 16.03 6.26 -14.24
C CYS A 166 17.04 5.14 -13.98
N ASP A 167 18.19 5.50 -13.42
CA ASP A 167 19.29 4.58 -13.10
C ASP A 167 18.98 3.68 -11.86
N GLY A 168 19.88 2.70 -11.62
CA GLY A 168 19.85 1.87 -10.41
C GLY A 168 18.64 0.97 -10.27
N THR A 169 18.03 0.55 -11.39
CA THR A 169 16.81 -0.24 -11.41
C THR A 169 17.08 -1.74 -11.39
N VAL A 170 16.47 -2.45 -10.43
CA VAL A 170 16.52 -3.91 -10.28
C VAL A 170 15.11 -4.46 -10.10
N VAL A 171 14.78 -5.55 -10.78
CA VAL A 171 13.52 -6.29 -10.53
C VAL A 171 13.69 -7.17 -9.30
N THR A 172 12.93 -6.86 -8.25
CA THR A 172 12.98 -7.58 -6.96
C THR A 172 11.73 -8.40 -6.67
N GLY A 173 10.66 -8.22 -7.45
CA GLY A 173 9.34 -8.72 -7.11
C GLY A 173 8.57 -7.75 -6.20
N ASN A 174 7.35 -8.13 -5.84
CA ASN A 174 6.48 -7.32 -4.99
C ASN A 174 6.53 -7.83 -3.55
N THR A 175 6.93 -6.98 -2.61
CA THR A 175 7.07 -7.30 -1.19
C THR A 175 5.75 -7.67 -0.49
N VAL A 176 4.60 -7.38 -1.10
CA VAL A 176 3.31 -7.88 -0.60
C VAL A 176 3.24 -9.41 -0.64
N VAL A 177 3.89 -10.04 -1.63
CA VAL A 177 3.93 -11.52 -1.74
C VAL A 177 4.62 -12.11 -0.52
N ASP A 178 5.77 -11.54 -0.12
CA ASP A 178 6.49 -11.97 1.07
C ASP A 178 5.64 -11.79 2.34
N ALA A 179 4.96 -10.66 2.48
CA ALA A 179 4.05 -10.40 3.59
C ALA A 179 2.90 -11.41 3.67
N CYS A 180 2.29 -11.76 2.53
CA CYS A 180 1.22 -12.77 2.47
C CYS A 180 1.73 -14.18 2.82
N LEU A 181 2.91 -14.55 2.33
CA LEU A 181 3.48 -15.89 2.52
C LEU A 181 3.86 -16.16 3.98
N LYS A 182 4.13 -15.15 4.80
CA LYS A 182 4.40 -15.30 6.24
C LYS A 182 3.27 -16.00 6.99
N TYR A 183 2.02 -15.79 6.57
CA TYR A 183 0.86 -16.41 7.21
C TYR A 183 0.71 -17.89 6.91
N ASN A 184 1.41 -18.41 5.90
CA ASN A 184 1.42 -19.83 5.52
C ASN A 184 0.03 -20.48 5.41
N PHE A 185 -0.97 -19.73 4.93
CA PHE A 185 -2.30 -20.25 4.73
C PHE A 185 -2.36 -21.21 3.54
N PRO A 186 -2.95 -22.39 3.70
CA PRO A 186 -3.07 -23.34 2.59
C PRO A 186 -4.06 -22.82 1.54
N VAL A 187 -3.63 -22.75 0.29
CA VAL A 187 -4.48 -22.29 -0.82
C VAL A 187 -5.52 -23.37 -1.15
N LYS A 188 -6.79 -23.00 -1.08
CA LYS A 188 -7.95 -23.85 -1.42
C LYS A 188 -8.82 -23.14 -2.45
N TYR A 189 -9.51 -23.88 -3.27
CA TYR A 189 -10.49 -23.38 -4.24
C TYR A 189 -11.88 -23.89 -3.85
N GLY A 190 -12.48 -23.23 -2.84
CA GLY A 190 -13.82 -23.55 -2.35
C GLY A 190 -14.93 -22.99 -3.25
N ASN A 191 -16.12 -22.87 -2.66
CA ASN A 191 -17.30 -22.28 -3.31
C ASN A 191 -17.52 -20.79 -2.95
N LYS A 192 -16.58 -20.17 -2.20
CA LYS A 192 -16.68 -18.76 -1.78
C LYS A 192 -16.17 -17.82 -2.86
N ILE A 193 -16.85 -16.68 -3.02
CA ILE A 193 -16.45 -15.57 -3.86
C ILE A 193 -16.26 -14.35 -2.94
N LEU A 194 -15.09 -13.75 -2.93
CA LEU A 194 -14.83 -12.53 -2.17
C LEU A 194 -15.16 -11.30 -3.01
N ILE A 195 -15.84 -10.33 -2.41
CA ILE A 195 -16.14 -9.04 -3.02
C ILE A 195 -15.45 -7.94 -2.19
N THR A 196 -14.74 -7.03 -2.86
CA THR A 196 -14.16 -5.84 -2.23
C THR A 196 -14.32 -4.64 -3.17
N LEU A 197 -15.31 -3.80 -2.91
CA LEU A 197 -15.65 -2.63 -3.72
C LEU A 197 -15.81 -1.41 -2.82
N HIS A 198 -14.95 -0.40 -2.99
CA HIS A 198 -14.94 0.80 -2.14
C HIS A 198 -14.24 2.01 -2.76
N ARG A 199 -13.80 1.95 -4.03
CA ARG A 199 -13.10 3.06 -4.66
C ARG A 199 -14.02 4.23 -4.97
N ARG A 200 -13.49 5.44 -4.76
CA ARG A 200 -14.25 6.71 -4.91
C ARG A 200 -14.73 6.93 -6.33
N GLU A 201 -13.93 6.53 -7.33
CA GLU A 201 -14.29 6.62 -8.74
C GLU A 201 -15.54 5.80 -9.11
N ASN A 202 -15.87 4.78 -8.32
CA ASN A 202 -17.03 3.93 -8.52
C ASN A 202 -18.28 4.40 -7.76
N PHE A 203 -18.23 5.44 -6.93
CA PHE A 203 -19.36 5.85 -6.10
C PHE A 203 -20.58 6.29 -6.92
N GLY A 204 -21.75 6.28 -6.31
CA GLY A 204 -23.02 6.64 -6.96
C GLY A 204 -23.65 5.50 -7.77
N GLU A 205 -24.12 5.78 -8.97
CA GLU A 205 -24.81 4.79 -9.81
C GLU A 205 -23.90 3.65 -10.32
N THR A 206 -22.60 3.89 -10.44
CA THR A 206 -21.64 2.86 -10.86
C THR A 206 -21.59 1.72 -9.85
N ILE A 207 -21.39 2.02 -8.57
CA ILE A 207 -21.35 0.98 -7.53
C ILE A 207 -22.71 0.33 -7.33
N ALA A 208 -23.82 1.09 -7.46
CA ALA A 208 -25.17 0.53 -7.40
C ALA A 208 -25.41 -0.44 -8.57
N GLY A 209 -24.93 -0.11 -9.77
CA GLY A 209 -24.96 -1.00 -10.94
C GLY A 209 -24.18 -2.29 -10.72
N MET A 210 -22.95 -2.18 -10.17
CA MET A 210 -22.13 -3.34 -9.81
C MET A 210 -22.85 -4.23 -8.78
N PHE A 211 -23.46 -3.65 -7.74
CA PHE A 211 -24.17 -4.41 -6.72
C PHE A 211 -25.37 -5.17 -7.29
N ARG A 212 -26.15 -4.56 -8.21
CA ARG A 212 -27.26 -5.26 -8.90
C ARG A 212 -26.75 -6.45 -9.71
N GLN A 213 -25.62 -6.32 -10.42
CA GLN A 213 -25.03 -7.42 -11.18
C GLN A 213 -24.51 -8.53 -10.26
N ILE A 214 -23.85 -8.18 -9.16
CA ILE A 214 -23.36 -9.14 -8.16
C ILE A 214 -24.52 -9.87 -7.51
N GLU A 215 -25.61 -9.18 -7.13
CA GLU A 215 -26.82 -9.80 -6.59
C GLU A 215 -27.46 -10.76 -7.60
N HIS A 216 -27.55 -10.38 -8.87
CA HIS A 216 -28.04 -11.27 -9.92
C HIS A 216 -27.16 -12.52 -10.05
N LEU A 217 -25.84 -12.38 -10.02
CA LEU A 217 -24.92 -13.52 -10.03
C LEU A 217 -25.10 -14.41 -8.79
N ALA A 218 -25.20 -13.82 -7.61
CA ALA A 218 -25.36 -14.55 -6.36
C ALA A 218 -26.68 -15.32 -6.31
N SER A 219 -27.79 -14.69 -6.70
CA SER A 219 -29.11 -15.32 -6.73
C SER A 219 -29.23 -16.43 -7.78
N SER A 220 -28.46 -16.34 -8.86
CA SER A 220 -28.45 -17.33 -9.96
C SER A 220 -27.50 -18.50 -9.72
N ASN A 221 -26.61 -18.45 -8.72
CA ASN A 221 -25.59 -19.46 -8.45
C ASN A 221 -25.61 -19.83 -6.96
N SER A 222 -26.65 -20.51 -6.53
CA SER A 222 -26.89 -20.85 -5.12
C SER A 222 -25.89 -21.86 -4.52
N ASP A 223 -25.06 -22.49 -5.33
CA ASP A 223 -23.95 -23.33 -4.95
C ASP A 223 -22.69 -22.53 -4.56
N LEU A 224 -22.67 -21.22 -4.85
CA LEU A 224 -21.59 -20.29 -4.51
C LEU A 224 -22.00 -19.38 -3.35
N GLU A 225 -21.08 -19.13 -2.43
CA GLU A 225 -21.24 -18.20 -1.31
C GLU A 225 -20.52 -16.88 -1.63
N PHE A 226 -21.27 -15.84 -1.94
CA PHE A 226 -20.74 -14.50 -2.16
C PHE A 226 -20.57 -13.77 -0.83
N ILE A 227 -19.35 -13.37 -0.49
CA ILE A 227 -19.00 -12.73 0.79
C ILE A 227 -18.46 -11.33 0.52
N PHE A 228 -19.07 -10.34 1.17
CA PHE A 228 -18.68 -8.96 1.04
C PHE A 228 -18.35 -8.34 2.42
N PRO A 229 -17.08 -8.30 2.84
CA PRO A 229 -16.64 -7.42 3.92
C PRO A 229 -16.86 -5.97 3.50
N MET A 230 -17.97 -5.37 3.96
CA MET A 230 -18.41 -4.07 3.46
C MET A 230 -17.66 -2.93 4.14
N HIS A 231 -16.98 -2.10 3.35
CA HIS A 231 -16.33 -0.90 3.84
C HIS A 231 -17.36 0.07 4.45
N PRO A 232 -17.07 0.68 5.62
CA PRO A 232 -18.03 1.51 6.36
C PRO A 232 -18.32 2.87 5.72
N ASN A 233 -17.77 3.17 4.55
CA ASN A 233 -18.03 4.40 3.84
C ASN A 233 -19.52 4.54 3.51
N PRO A 234 -20.18 5.68 3.88
CA PRO A 234 -21.60 5.91 3.61
C PRO A 234 -21.99 5.73 2.14
N GLU A 235 -21.12 6.07 1.18
CA GLU A 235 -21.34 5.92 -0.24
C GLU A 235 -21.44 4.43 -0.69
N VAL A 236 -20.86 3.52 0.07
CA VAL A 236 -20.98 2.07 -0.13
C VAL A 236 -22.19 1.53 0.61
N VAL A 237 -22.31 1.87 1.90
CA VAL A 237 -23.33 1.34 2.82
C VAL A 237 -24.75 1.69 2.37
N LYS A 238 -24.99 2.88 1.80
CA LYS A 238 -26.32 3.30 1.32
C LYS A 238 -26.94 2.37 0.26
N HIS A 239 -26.14 1.54 -0.39
CA HIS A 239 -26.59 0.59 -1.40
C HIS A 239 -26.70 -0.86 -0.87
N ARG A 240 -26.48 -1.09 0.44
CA ARG A 240 -26.50 -2.42 1.06
C ARG A 240 -27.78 -3.21 0.77
N ASP A 241 -28.92 -2.54 0.72
CA ASP A 241 -30.23 -3.18 0.52
C ASP A 241 -30.41 -3.83 -0.88
N LEU A 242 -29.52 -3.54 -1.81
CA LEU A 242 -29.46 -4.19 -3.12
C LEU A 242 -28.91 -5.63 -3.03
N LEU A 243 -28.22 -5.96 -1.94
CA LEU A 243 -27.51 -7.23 -1.75
C LEU A 243 -28.31 -8.14 -0.78
N LYS A 244 -29.15 -9.03 -1.32
CA LYS A 244 -30.02 -9.94 -0.56
C LYS A 244 -29.48 -11.37 -0.50
N SER A 245 -28.84 -11.82 -1.57
CA SER A 245 -28.24 -13.14 -1.72
C SER A 245 -26.73 -13.13 -1.41
N VAL A 246 -26.14 -11.94 -1.21
CA VAL A 246 -24.75 -11.75 -0.84
C VAL A 246 -24.63 -11.69 0.68
N LYS A 247 -23.71 -12.43 1.25
CA LYS A 247 -23.38 -12.39 2.67
C LYS A 247 -22.54 -11.15 2.97
N VAL A 248 -23.20 -10.07 3.36
CA VAL A 248 -22.53 -8.85 3.82
C VAL A 248 -22.08 -9.02 5.26
N ILE A 249 -20.77 -8.83 5.51
CA ILE A 249 -20.15 -8.94 6.83
C ILE A 249 -19.42 -7.64 7.19
N GLU A 250 -19.04 -7.49 8.44
CA GLU A 250 -18.19 -6.38 8.91
C GLU A 250 -16.80 -6.43 8.23
N PRO A 251 -16.10 -5.30 8.16
CA PRO A 251 -14.71 -5.26 7.70
C PRO A 251 -13.85 -6.29 8.44
N LEU A 252 -12.98 -6.95 7.71
CA LEU A 252 -12.05 -7.94 8.25
C LEU A 252 -10.73 -7.31 8.61
N SER A 253 -10.05 -7.83 9.64
CA SER A 253 -8.65 -7.58 9.87
C SER A 253 -7.80 -8.10 8.70
N TYR A 254 -6.55 -7.64 8.60
CA TYR A 254 -5.68 -8.07 7.51
C TYR A 254 -5.48 -9.59 7.48
N GLU A 255 -5.24 -10.21 8.63
CA GLU A 255 -5.08 -11.67 8.72
C GLU A 255 -6.36 -12.42 8.31
N GLU A 256 -7.53 -11.97 8.79
CA GLU A 256 -8.81 -12.59 8.42
C GLU A 256 -9.10 -12.49 6.93
N LEU A 257 -8.77 -11.33 6.33
CA LEU A 257 -8.88 -11.11 4.89
C LEU A 257 -7.99 -12.07 4.09
N LEU A 258 -6.71 -12.21 4.48
CA LEU A 258 -5.78 -13.14 3.84
C LEU A 258 -6.22 -14.60 4.01
N ARG A 259 -6.74 -14.96 5.19
CA ARG A 259 -7.31 -16.30 5.45
C ARG A 259 -8.49 -16.57 4.53
N LEU A 260 -9.43 -15.65 4.43
CA LEU A 260 -10.55 -15.74 3.51
C LEU A 260 -10.09 -15.83 2.06
N LEU A 261 -9.14 -14.96 1.67
CA LEU A 261 -8.54 -14.95 0.32
C LEU A 261 -7.90 -16.29 -0.04
N SER A 262 -7.25 -16.96 0.92
CA SER A 262 -6.67 -18.28 0.69
C SER A 262 -7.70 -19.37 0.36
N GLU A 263 -8.96 -19.21 0.79
CA GLU A 263 -10.04 -20.21 0.66
C GLU A 263 -11.01 -19.95 -0.50
N VAL A 264 -11.06 -18.74 -1.04
CA VAL A 264 -12.03 -18.39 -2.08
C VAL A 264 -11.71 -19.02 -3.43
N ARG A 265 -12.70 -19.10 -4.30
CA ARG A 265 -12.59 -19.56 -5.67
C ARG A 265 -12.00 -18.49 -6.56
N PHE A 266 -12.52 -17.27 -6.46
CA PHE A 266 -12.00 -16.06 -7.10
C PHE A 266 -12.49 -14.81 -6.36
N VAL A 267 -12.05 -13.64 -6.81
CA VAL A 267 -12.32 -12.35 -6.20
C VAL A 267 -12.94 -11.38 -7.21
N ILE A 268 -13.85 -10.52 -6.75
CA ILE A 268 -14.40 -9.38 -7.49
C ILE A 268 -13.93 -8.13 -6.75
N SER A 269 -13.09 -7.29 -7.37
CA SER A 269 -12.44 -6.20 -6.65
C SER A 269 -12.17 -4.98 -7.52
N ASP A 270 -12.26 -3.79 -6.91
CA ASP A 270 -11.72 -2.54 -7.46
C ASP A 270 -10.40 -2.12 -6.78
N SER A 271 -9.91 -2.90 -5.81
CA SER A 271 -8.69 -2.61 -5.04
C SER A 271 -7.42 -3.08 -5.75
N GLY A 272 -6.42 -2.19 -5.88
CA GLY A 272 -5.09 -2.55 -6.38
C GLY A 272 -4.35 -3.52 -5.45
N GLY A 273 -4.39 -3.28 -4.13
CA GLY A 273 -3.74 -4.15 -3.14
C GLY A 273 -4.27 -5.57 -3.18
N ILE A 274 -5.59 -5.75 -3.26
CA ILE A 274 -6.21 -7.08 -3.36
C ILE A 274 -5.76 -7.84 -4.62
N GLN A 275 -5.54 -7.15 -5.74
CA GLN A 275 -5.02 -7.79 -6.96
C GLN A 275 -3.62 -8.37 -6.73
N GLU A 276 -2.76 -7.65 -6.03
CA GLU A 276 -1.42 -8.08 -5.68
C GLU A 276 -1.43 -9.26 -4.69
N GLU A 277 -2.28 -9.19 -3.67
CA GLU A 277 -2.50 -10.28 -2.69
C GLU A 277 -3.11 -11.53 -3.37
N CYS A 278 -4.01 -11.35 -4.33
CA CYS A 278 -4.54 -12.44 -5.16
C CYS A 278 -3.41 -13.20 -5.88
N ALA A 279 -2.40 -12.50 -6.38
CA ALA A 279 -1.25 -13.13 -7.03
C ALA A 279 -0.48 -14.04 -6.05
N ALA A 280 -0.27 -13.61 -4.80
CA ALA A 280 0.38 -14.42 -3.77
C ALA A 280 -0.37 -15.73 -3.50
N PHE A 281 -1.70 -15.70 -3.47
CA PHE A 281 -2.57 -16.89 -3.27
C PHE A 281 -3.00 -17.57 -4.57
N ARG A 282 -2.46 -17.16 -5.72
CA ARG A 282 -2.81 -17.70 -7.06
C ARG A 282 -4.31 -17.64 -7.34
N LYS A 283 -4.99 -16.60 -6.85
CA LYS A 283 -6.43 -16.39 -7.08
C LYS A 283 -6.66 -15.56 -8.32
N LYS A 284 -7.71 -15.90 -9.06
CA LYS A 284 -8.19 -15.04 -10.14
C LYS A 284 -8.96 -13.87 -9.55
N VAL A 285 -8.85 -12.72 -10.17
CA VAL A 285 -9.59 -11.51 -9.79
C VAL A 285 -10.30 -10.93 -11.01
N LEU A 286 -11.59 -10.63 -10.82
CA LEU A 286 -12.37 -9.79 -11.74
C LEU A 286 -12.19 -8.35 -11.29
N VAL A 287 -11.46 -7.57 -12.08
CA VAL A 287 -11.13 -6.18 -11.78
C VAL A 287 -12.28 -5.27 -12.19
N CYS A 288 -12.83 -4.51 -11.24
CA CYS A 288 -13.95 -3.59 -11.40
C CYS A 288 -13.47 -2.12 -11.44
N ARG A 289 -12.54 -1.83 -12.33
CA ARG A 289 -12.03 -0.46 -12.59
C ARG A 289 -11.46 -0.38 -14.00
N ASP A 290 -11.37 0.84 -14.52
CA ASP A 290 -10.70 1.17 -15.78
C ASP A 290 -9.18 1.15 -15.62
#